data_2805a27a8145a77c8ede4cc0000dc923
#
_entry.id   2805a27a8145a77c8ede4cc0000dc923
#
_cell.length_a   1.000
_cell.length_b   1.000
_cell.length_c   1.000
_cell.angle_alpha   90.00
_cell.angle_beta   90.00
_cell.angle_gamma   90.00
#
_symmetry.space_group_name_H-M   'P 1'
#
loop_
_entity.id
_entity.type
_entity.pdbx_description
1 polymer ?
#
loop_
_entity_poly.entity_id
_entity_poly.type
_entity_poly.pdbx_seq_one_letter_code
_entity_poly.pdbx_strand_id
1 'polypeptide(L)'
;MGTFASRSMTMAGGAVSSACAQLGEKIKRIGAHLLQAPKDSVTLGAGRVHFGAQSVSFYDIGQAAYLHPERLPEGEEPALETSAVYQPGRSTGAFSYATHAGVVAVDPGTGIVEGARLCRLS
;
A
#
# COMPACT_ATOMS: atom_id res chain seq x y z
N MET A 1 11.92 -12.75 15.46
CA MET A 1 12.22 -11.44 16.07
C MET A 1 10.93 -10.64 16.14
N GLY A 2 10.63 -10.02 17.29
CA GLY A 2 9.45 -9.17 17.46
C GLY A 2 9.70 -7.72 17.05
N THR A 3 8.68 -6.88 17.28
CA THR A 3 8.77 -5.42 17.08
C THR A 3 9.46 -4.77 18.27
N PHE A 4 10.40 -3.87 17.98
CA PHE A 4 11.03 -3.01 18.98
C PHE A 4 11.32 -1.62 18.35
N ALA A 5 11.50 -0.61 19.19
CA ALA A 5 11.82 0.77 18.77
C ALA A 5 10.82 1.36 17.75
N SER A 6 9.54 1.03 17.86
CA SER A 6 8.46 1.55 16.98
C SER A 6 8.71 1.37 15.47
N ARG A 7 9.45 0.33 15.08
CA ARG A 7 9.92 0.12 13.70
C ARG A 7 8.92 -0.60 12.79
N SER A 8 7.82 -1.15 13.31
CA SER A 8 6.89 -1.95 12.53
C SER A 8 6.40 -1.23 11.28
N MET A 9 5.91 -0.01 11.42
CA MET A 9 5.39 0.73 10.29
C MET A 9 6.48 1.10 9.29
N THR A 10 7.65 1.51 9.77
CA THR A 10 8.77 1.88 8.90
C THR A 10 9.30 0.68 8.11
N MET A 11 9.54 -0.44 8.78
CA MET A 11 10.18 -1.60 8.15
C MET A 11 9.18 -2.46 7.38
N ALA A 12 8.12 -2.92 8.07
CA ALA A 12 7.12 -3.77 7.45
C ALA A 12 6.25 -3.00 6.44
N GLY A 13 5.82 -1.78 6.78
CA GLY A 13 5.06 -0.93 5.88
C GLY A 13 5.86 -0.57 4.62
N GLY A 14 7.15 -0.26 4.76
CA GLY A 14 8.04 -0.02 3.63
C GLY A 14 8.21 -1.24 2.73
N ALA A 15 8.40 -2.44 3.31
CA ALA A 15 8.50 -3.69 2.56
C ALA A 15 7.19 -4.01 1.82
N VAL A 16 6.04 -3.87 2.48
CA VAL A 16 4.73 -4.07 1.86
C VAL A 16 4.51 -3.08 0.72
N SER A 17 4.79 -1.80 0.92
CA SER A 17 4.67 -0.78 -0.13
C SER A 17 5.52 -1.11 -1.36
N SER A 18 6.77 -1.54 -1.14
CA SER A 18 7.67 -1.95 -2.22
C SER A 18 7.16 -3.19 -2.96
N ALA A 19 6.69 -4.20 -2.22
CA ALA A 19 6.11 -5.41 -2.82
C ALA A 19 4.85 -5.08 -3.62
N CYS A 20 3.94 -4.26 -3.07
CA CYS A 20 2.73 -3.84 -3.77
C CYS A 20 3.05 -3.08 -5.07
N ALA A 21 4.07 -2.23 -5.08
CA ALA A 21 4.49 -1.53 -6.29
C ALA A 21 4.99 -2.51 -7.37
N GLN A 22 5.83 -3.47 -7.00
CA GLN A 22 6.33 -4.51 -7.92
C GLN A 22 5.19 -5.38 -8.47
N LEU A 23 4.28 -5.82 -7.60
CA LEU A 23 3.12 -6.61 -8.01
C LEU A 23 2.18 -5.81 -8.91
N GLY A 24 1.98 -4.53 -8.61
CA GLY A 24 1.19 -3.61 -9.44
C GLY A 24 1.75 -3.50 -10.86
N GLU A 25 3.07 -3.37 -11.01
CA GLU A 25 3.71 -3.35 -12.34
C GLU A 25 3.58 -4.70 -13.07
N LYS A 26 3.65 -5.82 -12.37
CA LYS A 26 3.40 -7.15 -12.96
C LYS A 26 1.95 -7.27 -13.46
N ILE A 27 0.98 -6.88 -12.64
CA ILE A 27 -0.44 -6.86 -13.00
C ILE A 27 -0.70 -5.96 -14.22
N LYS A 28 -0.06 -4.79 -14.29
CA LYS A 28 -0.16 -3.91 -15.47
C LYS A 28 0.38 -4.58 -16.73
N ARG A 29 1.54 -5.24 -16.67
CA ARG A 29 2.12 -5.92 -17.84
C ARG A 29 1.19 -7.01 -18.36
N ILE A 30 0.69 -7.88 -17.47
CA ILE A 30 -0.24 -8.95 -17.85
C ILE A 30 -1.56 -8.37 -18.37
N GLY A 31 -2.12 -7.38 -17.67
CA GLY A 31 -3.36 -6.72 -18.08
C GLY A 31 -3.25 -6.01 -19.42
N ALA A 32 -2.15 -5.32 -19.67
CA ALA A 32 -1.87 -4.68 -20.95
C ALA A 32 -1.78 -5.71 -22.10
N HIS A 33 -1.12 -6.83 -21.86
CA HIS A 33 -1.03 -7.94 -22.83
C HIS A 33 -2.42 -8.51 -23.15
N LEU A 34 -3.24 -8.79 -22.12
CA LEU A 34 -4.59 -9.31 -22.31
C LEU A 34 -5.53 -8.32 -23.03
N LEU A 35 -5.31 -7.02 -22.84
CA LEU A 35 -6.04 -5.95 -23.53
C LEU A 35 -5.43 -5.56 -24.88
N GLN A 36 -4.33 -6.20 -25.28
CA GLN A 36 -3.56 -5.85 -26.50
C GLN A 36 -3.18 -4.35 -26.53
N ALA A 37 -2.84 -3.79 -25.36
CA ALA A 37 -2.54 -2.39 -25.16
C ALA A 37 -1.05 -2.17 -24.84
N PRO A 38 -0.48 -0.99 -25.13
CA PRO A 38 0.85 -0.64 -24.63
C PRO A 38 0.85 -0.56 -23.10
N LYS A 39 1.88 -1.12 -22.45
CA LYS A 39 1.97 -1.19 -20.98
C LYS A 39 1.87 0.17 -20.27
N ASP A 40 2.38 1.21 -20.92
CA ASP A 40 2.39 2.57 -20.36
C ASP A 40 1.06 3.31 -20.53
N SER A 41 0.11 2.71 -21.24
CA SER A 41 -1.21 3.29 -21.50
C SER A 41 -2.30 2.73 -20.58
N VAL A 42 -1.96 1.77 -19.73
CA VAL A 42 -2.93 1.15 -18.82
C VAL A 42 -2.85 1.76 -17.42
N THR A 43 -3.99 1.80 -16.74
CA THR A 43 -4.10 2.27 -15.36
C THR A 43 -4.72 1.22 -14.47
N LEU A 44 -4.31 1.20 -13.19
CA LEU A 44 -4.91 0.35 -12.15
C LEU A 44 -5.99 1.13 -11.40
N GLY A 45 -7.15 0.51 -11.23
CA GLY A 45 -8.21 1.10 -10.42
C GLY A 45 -9.34 0.11 -10.15
N ALA A 46 -9.95 0.19 -8.98
CA ALA A 46 -11.12 -0.60 -8.60
C ALA A 46 -11.00 -2.13 -8.87
N GLY A 47 -9.82 -2.71 -8.65
CA GLY A 47 -9.59 -4.15 -8.88
C GLY A 47 -9.50 -4.55 -10.37
N ARG A 48 -9.21 -3.60 -11.23
CA ARG A 48 -9.12 -3.79 -12.69
C ARG A 48 -7.92 -3.06 -13.28
N VAL A 49 -7.49 -3.53 -14.45
CA VAL A 49 -6.60 -2.81 -15.35
C VAL A 49 -7.45 -2.19 -16.46
N HIS A 50 -7.30 -0.91 -16.69
CA HIS A 50 -8.10 -0.15 -17.67
C HIS A 50 -7.24 0.34 -18.83
N PHE A 51 -7.82 0.28 -20.04
CA PHE A 51 -7.30 0.87 -21.25
C PHE A 51 -8.44 1.51 -22.05
N GLY A 52 -8.56 2.82 -22.02
CA GLY A 52 -9.70 3.51 -22.61
C GLY A 52 -11.02 3.04 -22.04
N ALA A 53 -11.92 2.54 -22.88
CA ALA A 53 -13.21 1.96 -22.48
C ALA A 53 -13.13 0.47 -22.10
N GLN A 54 -11.99 -0.18 -22.35
CA GLN A 54 -11.78 -1.61 -22.05
C GLN A 54 -11.20 -1.78 -20.66
N SER A 55 -11.47 -2.93 -20.04
CA SER A 55 -10.85 -3.29 -18.78
C SER A 55 -10.81 -4.80 -18.57
N VAL A 56 -9.82 -5.27 -17.83
CA VAL A 56 -9.69 -6.66 -17.38
C VAL A 56 -9.62 -6.69 -15.85
N SER A 57 -10.32 -7.62 -15.22
CA SER A 57 -10.34 -7.72 -13.76
C SER A 57 -9.07 -8.40 -13.23
N PHE A 58 -8.73 -8.14 -11.97
CA PHE A 58 -7.65 -8.88 -11.29
C PHE A 58 -7.96 -10.37 -11.19
N TYR A 59 -9.25 -10.74 -11.13
CA TYR A 59 -9.66 -12.14 -11.19
C TYR A 59 -9.25 -12.79 -12.51
N ASP A 60 -9.55 -12.16 -13.66
CA ASP A 60 -9.18 -12.69 -14.99
C ASP A 60 -7.67 -12.74 -15.18
N ILE A 61 -6.94 -11.76 -14.63
CA ILE A 61 -5.48 -11.76 -14.62
C ILE A 61 -4.93 -12.92 -13.78
N GLY A 62 -5.56 -13.20 -12.62
CA GLY A 62 -5.24 -14.36 -11.80
C GLY A 62 -5.51 -15.68 -12.51
N GLN A 63 -6.64 -15.80 -13.21
CA GLN A 63 -6.96 -16.97 -14.02
C GLN A 63 -5.90 -17.18 -15.12
N ALA A 64 -5.50 -16.12 -15.81
CA ALA A 64 -4.44 -16.19 -16.81
C ALA A 64 -3.09 -16.62 -16.20
N ALA A 65 -2.72 -16.05 -15.06
CA ALA A 65 -1.44 -16.34 -14.43
C ALA A 65 -1.33 -17.77 -13.87
N TYR A 66 -2.40 -18.31 -13.29
CA TYR A 66 -2.34 -19.60 -12.60
C TYR A 66 -2.89 -20.78 -13.41
N LEU A 67 -3.84 -20.54 -14.31
CA LEU A 67 -4.53 -21.62 -15.05
C LEU A 67 -4.27 -21.60 -16.55
N HIS A 68 -3.85 -20.46 -17.09
CA HIS A 68 -3.66 -20.27 -18.53
C HIS A 68 -2.33 -19.55 -18.84
N PRO A 69 -1.18 -20.15 -18.48
CA PRO A 69 0.13 -19.52 -18.66
C PRO A 69 0.45 -19.21 -20.13
N GLU A 70 -0.18 -19.89 -21.07
CA GLU A 70 -0.07 -19.62 -22.52
C GLU A 70 -0.64 -18.24 -22.92
N ARG A 71 -1.42 -17.59 -22.05
CA ARG A 71 -1.99 -16.26 -22.25
C ARG A 71 -1.15 -15.13 -21.65
N LEU A 72 -0.03 -15.47 -21.02
CA LEU A 72 0.89 -14.50 -20.45
C LEU A 72 1.82 -13.91 -21.51
N PRO A 73 2.37 -12.71 -21.29
CA PRO A 73 3.47 -12.21 -22.11
C PRO A 73 4.66 -13.15 -22.06
N GLU A 74 5.41 -13.23 -23.17
CA GLU A 74 6.62 -14.04 -23.24
C GLU A 74 7.63 -13.62 -22.14
N GLY A 75 8.13 -14.61 -21.38
CA GLY A 75 9.05 -14.40 -20.28
C GLY A 75 8.42 -13.97 -18.95
N GLU A 76 7.09 -13.85 -18.87
CA GLU A 76 6.41 -13.55 -17.60
C GLU A 76 6.18 -14.85 -16.80
N GLU A 77 6.54 -14.84 -15.51
CA GLU A 77 6.32 -15.98 -14.63
C GLU A 77 4.83 -16.19 -14.34
N PRO A 78 4.33 -17.45 -14.36
CA PRO A 78 2.94 -17.79 -14.13
C PRO A 78 2.58 -17.78 -12.62
N ALA A 79 2.79 -16.65 -11.97
CA ALA A 79 2.46 -16.41 -10.56
C ALA A 79 2.23 -14.92 -10.31
N LEU A 80 1.31 -14.59 -9.41
CA LEU A 80 1.08 -13.22 -8.92
C LEU A 80 1.69 -13.07 -7.52
N GLU A 81 2.98 -13.34 -7.43
CA GLU A 81 3.75 -13.31 -6.19
C GLU A 81 4.94 -12.38 -6.34
N THR A 82 5.32 -11.75 -5.24
CA THR A 82 6.54 -10.96 -5.16
C THR A 82 7.04 -10.90 -3.73
N SER A 83 8.32 -10.71 -3.57
CA SER A 83 8.94 -10.42 -2.27
C SER A 83 9.79 -9.17 -2.39
N ALA A 84 9.76 -8.34 -1.35
CA ALA A 84 10.57 -7.14 -1.30
C ALA A 84 11.25 -6.99 0.06
N VAL A 85 12.48 -6.52 0.02
CA VAL A 85 13.23 -6.10 1.21
C VAL A 85 13.24 -4.58 1.21
N TYR A 86 12.91 -3.99 2.34
CA TYR A 86 12.97 -2.55 2.54
C TYR A 86 14.10 -2.19 3.49
N GLN A 87 14.95 -1.31 3.05
CA GLN A 87 15.98 -0.69 3.86
C GLN A 87 15.73 0.83 3.88
N PRO A 88 15.45 1.42 5.05
CA PRO A 88 15.27 2.86 5.13
C PRO A 88 16.57 3.58 4.75
N GLY A 89 16.47 4.68 4.02
CA GLY A 89 17.62 5.46 3.54
C GLY A 89 18.44 6.12 4.65
N ARG A 90 17.97 6.07 5.90
CA ARG A 90 18.68 6.51 7.10
C ARG A 90 18.68 5.38 8.12
N SER A 91 19.83 5.14 8.75
CA SER A 91 19.97 4.13 9.81
C SER A 91 19.33 4.53 11.14
N THR A 92 18.98 5.80 11.31
CA THR A 92 18.30 6.35 12.49
C THR A 92 16.80 6.09 12.40
N GLY A 93 16.16 5.77 13.53
CA GLY A 93 14.73 5.53 13.63
C GLY A 93 13.88 6.69 13.09
N ALA A 94 12.65 6.38 12.72
CA ALA A 94 11.66 7.40 12.40
C ALA A 94 11.10 7.99 13.71
N PHE A 95 11.08 9.30 13.79
CA PHE A 95 10.47 10.02 14.92
C PHE A 95 9.08 10.48 14.50
N SER A 96 8.06 10.10 15.28
CA SER A 96 6.73 10.65 15.13
C SER A 96 6.66 12.02 15.84
N TYR A 97 5.97 12.95 15.22
CA TYR A 97 5.66 14.24 15.82
C TYR A 97 4.16 14.49 15.70
N ALA A 98 3.60 15.08 16.74
CA ALA A 98 2.19 15.46 16.78
C ALA A 98 2.01 16.62 17.77
N THR A 99 1.01 17.43 17.53
CA THR A 99 0.57 18.45 18.47
C THR A 99 -0.80 18.07 19.01
N HIS A 100 -0.94 18.09 20.33
CA HIS A 100 -2.20 17.89 21.01
C HIS A 100 -2.57 19.16 21.74
N ALA A 101 -3.81 19.63 21.59
CA ALA A 101 -4.36 20.76 22.33
C ALA A 101 -5.57 20.28 23.13
N GLY A 102 -5.57 20.54 24.42
CA GLY A 102 -6.68 20.19 25.31
C GLY A 102 -7.24 21.43 25.95
N VAL A 103 -8.56 21.55 25.96
CA VAL A 103 -9.29 22.56 26.76
C VAL A 103 -9.89 21.83 27.94
N VAL A 104 -9.62 22.32 29.13
CA VAL A 104 -10.12 21.75 30.38
C VAL A 104 -10.83 22.81 31.20
N ALA A 105 -11.83 22.41 31.96
CA ALA A 105 -12.44 23.23 33.00
C ALA A 105 -11.87 22.80 34.36
N VAL A 106 -11.49 23.74 35.18
CA VAL A 106 -11.00 23.50 36.54
C VAL A 106 -11.95 24.14 37.54
N ASP A 107 -12.46 23.33 38.45
CA ASP A 107 -13.21 23.87 39.60
C ASP A 107 -12.22 24.46 40.63
N PRO A 108 -12.24 25.76 40.84
CA PRO A 108 -11.30 26.42 41.76
C PRO A 108 -11.51 26.07 43.22
N GLY A 109 -12.71 25.58 43.62
CA GLY A 109 -13.00 25.19 44.98
C GLY A 109 -12.52 23.81 45.36
N THR A 110 -12.53 22.88 44.42
CA THR A 110 -12.19 21.46 44.64
C THR A 110 -10.91 21.03 43.93
N GLY A 111 -10.44 21.79 42.90
CA GLY A 111 -9.33 21.43 42.07
C GLY A 111 -9.67 20.32 41.06
N ILE A 112 -10.94 19.91 40.95
CA ILE A 112 -11.36 18.89 39.99
C ILE A 112 -11.19 19.44 38.57
N VAL A 113 -10.58 18.60 37.68
CA VAL A 113 -10.35 18.94 36.29
C VAL A 113 -11.28 18.11 35.43
N GLU A 114 -12.05 18.75 34.57
CA GLU A 114 -12.90 18.09 33.56
C GLU A 114 -12.38 18.36 32.15
N GLY A 115 -12.27 17.32 31.33
CA GLY A 115 -11.87 17.43 29.93
C GLY A 115 -13.04 17.88 29.07
N ALA A 116 -13.02 19.13 28.59
CA ALA A 116 -14.08 19.70 27.77
C ALA A 116 -13.88 19.41 26.26
N ARG A 117 -12.65 19.39 25.77
CA ARG A 117 -12.33 19.16 24.36
C ARG A 117 -10.87 18.71 24.15
N LEU A 118 -10.66 17.70 23.31
CA LEU A 118 -9.34 17.30 22.85
C LEU A 118 -9.26 17.46 21.32
N CYS A 119 -8.29 18.21 20.83
CA CYS A 119 -7.98 18.34 19.41
C CYS A 119 -6.60 17.71 19.13
N ARG A 120 -6.54 16.89 18.10
CA ARG A 120 -5.29 16.30 17.59
C ARG A 120 -5.04 16.83 16.18
N LEU A 121 -3.83 17.37 15.97
CA LEU A 121 -3.29 17.71 14.66
C LEU A 121 -2.13 16.74 14.37
N SER A 122 -2.22 16.01 13.29
CA SER A 122 -1.19 15.06 12.81
C SER A 122 -0.84 15.36 11.35
#